data_cb0ac85418baf3bb037a743eb2ff056f
#
_entry.id   cb0ac85418baf3bb037a743eb2ff056f
#
_cell.length_a   1.000
_cell.length_b   1.000
_cell.length_c   1.000
_cell.angle_alpha   90.00
_cell.angle_beta   90.00
_cell.angle_gamma   90.00
#
_symmetry.space_group_name_H-M   'P 1'
#
loop_
_entity.id
_entity.type
_entity.pdbx_description
1 polymer ?
#
loop_
_entity_poly.entity_id
_entity_poly.type
_entity_poly.pdbx_seq_one_letter_code
_entity_poly.pdbx_strand_id
1 'polypeptide(L)'
;MLAGILENKSQQLVNHPDYHLTIIAAKAQHLFQSDQKLALYGSLLGIVGSNAISRNHLNKFMQRVICQPSQFPQFQMQDDAFKTHYIHFHQDNVSDWLMASGSIPGVTPAVRNIVDAPQGAYRDGGLIDYHIDLPFQSKGIVLYPHFTDSITPGWFDKMFKSRRSNPENQSRTVLISPSQAYLNS
;
A
#
# COMPACT_ATOMS: atom_id res chain seq x y z
N MET A 1 -7.06 -18.41 -7.08
CA MET A 1 -6.05 -19.05 -6.20
C MET A 1 -6.10 -18.49 -4.78
N LEU A 2 -6.06 -17.16 -4.51
CA LEU A 2 -6.22 -16.58 -3.17
C LEU A 2 -7.58 -16.89 -2.53
N ALA A 3 -8.68 -16.82 -3.28
CA ALA A 3 -10.02 -17.15 -2.79
C ALA A 3 -10.07 -18.55 -2.18
N GLY A 4 -9.53 -19.58 -2.83
CA GLY A 4 -9.53 -20.94 -2.30
C GLY A 4 -8.65 -21.16 -1.06
N ILE A 5 -7.63 -20.32 -0.86
CA ILE A 5 -6.77 -20.38 0.34
C ILE A 5 -7.47 -19.73 1.55
N LEU A 6 -8.28 -18.73 1.29
CA LEU A 6 -8.91 -17.89 2.31
C LEU A 6 -10.34 -18.32 2.67
N GLU A 7 -11.01 -19.13 1.81
CA GLU A 7 -12.44 -19.48 1.94
C GLU A 7 -12.86 -19.96 3.33
N ASN A 8 -11.96 -20.65 4.04
CA ASN A 8 -12.21 -21.13 5.41
C ASN A 8 -11.40 -20.40 6.49
N LYS A 9 -10.57 -19.39 6.11
CA LYS A 9 -9.64 -18.72 7.03
C LYS A 9 -9.89 -17.22 7.17
N SER A 10 -10.77 -16.64 6.37
CA SER A 10 -11.08 -15.20 6.43
C SER A 10 -11.58 -14.79 7.81
N GLN A 11 -12.45 -15.59 8.42
CA GLN A 11 -12.95 -15.33 9.77
C GLN A 11 -11.84 -15.40 10.83
N GLN A 12 -10.93 -16.37 10.71
CA GLN A 12 -9.78 -16.48 11.62
C GLN A 12 -8.82 -15.32 11.47
N LEU A 13 -8.59 -14.88 10.24
CA LEU A 13 -7.72 -13.75 9.94
C LEU A 13 -8.26 -12.43 10.49
N VAL A 14 -9.57 -12.21 10.35
CA VAL A 14 -10.23 -10.98 10.78
C VAL A 14 -10.36 -10.91 12.30
N ASN A 15 -10.65 -12.05 12.96
CA ASN A 15 -10.95 -12.12 14.39
C ASN A 15 -9.81 -12.72 15.23
N HIS A 16 -8.58 -12.74 14.73
CA HIS A 16 -7.47 -13.30 15.49
C HIS A 16 -7.22 -12.47 16.77
N PRO A 17 -7.11 -13.12 17.96
CA PRO A 17 -7.00 -12.40 19.23
C PRO A 17 -5.68 -11.64 19.39
N ASP A 18 -4.59 -12.19 18.85
CA ASP A 18 -3.23 -11.68 19.10
C ASP A 18 -2.58 -11.04 17.86
N TYR A 19 -3.04 -11.35 16.65
CA TYR A 19 -2.47 -10.85 15.40
C TYR A 19 -3.47 -10.01 14.63
N HIS A 20 -3.08 -8.83 14.26
CA HIS A 20 -3.93 -7.87 13.55
C HIS A 20 -3.33 -7.55 12.19
N LEU A 21 -4.11 -7.82 11.14
CA LEU A 21 -3.73 -7.50 9.77
C LEU A 21 -3.98 -6.02 9.50
N THR A 22 -3.04 -5.38 8.81
CA THR A 22 -3.27 -4.08 8.15
C THR A 22 -2.93 -4.21 6.68
N ILE A 23 -3.83 -3.75 5.83
CA ILE A 23 -3.68 -3.79 4.37
C ILE A 23 -3.65 -2.35 3.85
N ILE A 24 -2.68 -2.06 2.98
CA ILE A 24 -2.57 -0.76 2.32
C ILE A 24 -2.92 -0.95 0.84
N ALA A 25 -3.78 -0.09 0.33
CA ALA A 25 -4.18 -0.04 -1.07
C ALA A 25 -4.23 1.41 -1.57
N ALA A 26 -4.25 1.59 -2.88
CA ALA A 26 -4.42 2.88 -3.53
C ALA A 26 -5.77 2.91 -4.27
N LYS A 27 -6.62 3.87 -3.96
CA LYS A 27 -7.84 4.16 -4.72
C LYS A 27 -7.47 5.04 -5.90
N ALA A 28 -7.59 4.48 -7.10
CA ALA A 28 -7.31 5.20 -8.35
C ALA A 28 -8.35 6.29 -8.62
N GLN A 29 -7.94 7.36 -9.29
CA GLN A 29 -8.78 8.48 -9.68
C GLN A 29 -8.70 8.72 -11.20
N HIS A 30 -9.72 9.37 -11.75
CA HIS A 30 -9.80 9.76 -13.15
C HIS A 30 -9.50 8.60 -14.12
N LEU A 31 -8.71 8.82 -15.15
CA LEU A 31 -8.35 7.82 -16.15
C LEU A 31 -7.54 6.63 -15.57
N PHE A 32 -6.86 6.83 -14.43
CA PHE A 32 -6.12 5.77 -13.75
C PHE A 32 -7.02 4.66 -13.18
N GLN A 33 -8.31 4.88 -13.10
CA GLN A 33 -9.29 3.85 -12.77
C GLN A 33 -9.47 2.81 -13.89
N SER A 34 -9.13 3.16 -15.13
CA SER A 34 -9.34 2.29 -16.28
C SER A 34 -8.27 1.19 -16.38
N ASP A 35 -8.70 -0.01 -16.79
CA ASP A 35 -7.79 -1.11 -17.16
C ASP A 35 -7.56 -1.17 -18.68
N GLN A 36 -8.19 -0.27 -19.45
CA GLN A 36 -7.90 -0.12 -20.87
C GLN A 36 -6.47 0.40 -21.07
N LYS A 37 -5.68 -0.30 -21.87
CA LYS A 37 -4.25 -0.05 -22.06
C LYS A 37 -3.91 1.41 -22.33
N LEU A 38 -4.63 2.05 -23.28
CA LEU A 38 -4.34 3.43 -23.65
C LEU A 38 -4.56 4.42 -22.49
N ALA A 39 -5.70 4.30 -21.79
CA ALA A 39 -6.01 5.14 -20.63
C ALA A 39 -5.06 4.88 -19.46
N LEU A 40 -4.74 3.62 -19.21
CA LEU A 40 -3.85 3.21 -18.13
C LEU A 40 -2.41 3.72 -18.36
N TYR A 41 -1.83 3.45 -19.53
CA TYR A 41 -0.45 3.87 -19.80
C TYR A 41 -0.34 5.39 -19.97
N GLY A 42 -1.36 6.05 -20.54
CA GLY A 42 -1.41 7.52 -20.57
C GLY A 42 -1.43 8.12 -19.16
N SER A 43 -2.21 7.51 -18.23
CA SER A 43 -2.23 7.91 -16.82
C SER A 43 -0.89 7.69 -16.14
N LEU A 44 -0.24 6.54 -16.38
CA LEU A 44 1.08 6.22 -15.81
C LEU A 44 2.14 7.23 -16.25
N LEU A 45 2.14 7.65 -17.52
CA LEU A 45 3.05 8.71 -17.99
C LEU A 45 2.79 10.03 -17.26
N GLY A 46 1.52 10.42 -17.10
CA GLY A 46 1.15 11.60 -16.31
C GLY A 46 1.58 11.50 -14.84
N ILE A 47 1.42 10.33 -14.23
CA ILE A 47 1.83 10.05 -12.85
C ILE A 47 3.36 10.19 -12.73
N VAL A 48 4.13 9.56 -13.61
CA VAL A 48 5.61 9.64 -13.61
C VAL A 48 6.08 11.08 -13.76
N GLY A 49 5.53 11.81 -14.73
CA GLY A 49 5.89 13.23 -14.96
C GLY A 49 5.53 14.10 -13.75
N SER A 50 4.35 13.91 -13.16
CA SER A 50 3.92 14.65 -11.96
C SER A 50 4.79 14.31 -10.75
N ASN A 51 5.14 13.02 -10.57
CA ASN A 51 6.02 12.58 -9.51
C ASN A 51 7.44 13.13 -9.65
N ALA A 52 7.93 13.31 -10.87
CA ALA A 52 9.25 13.91 -11.11
C ALA A 52 9.34 15.33 -10.54
N ILE A 53 8.24 16.09 -10.59
CA ILE A 53 8.18 17.44 -10.03
C ILE A 53 8.01 17.36 -8.50
N SER A 54 7.01 16.63 -8.03
CA SER A 54 6.75 16.44 -6.60
C SER A 54 5.92 15.18 -6.35
N ARG A 55 6.34 14.38 -5.36
CA ARG A 55 5.57 13.21 -4.90
C ARG A 55 4.15 13.58 -4.48
N ASN A 56 3.97 14.76 -3.92
CA ASN A 56 2.67 15.23 -3.48
C ASN A 56 1.65 15.35 -4.63
N HIS A 57 2.10 15.53 -5.88
CA HIS A 57 1.20 15.59 -7.03
C HIS A 57 0.52 14.24 -7.36
N LEU A 58 1.01 13.13 -6.79
CA LEU A 58 0.36 11.83 -6.92
C LEU A 58 -1.05 11.82 -6.32
N ASN A 59 -1.35 12.72 -5.38
CA ASN A 59 -2.67 12.87 -4.77
C ASN A 59 -3.79 13.18 -5.79
N LYS A 60 -3.43 13.70 -6.97
CA LYS A 60 -4.35 13.96 -8.07
C LYS A 60 -4.79 12.69 -8.80
N PHE A 61 -4.02 11.62 -8.68
CA PHE A 61 -4.24 10.36 -9.40
C PHE A 61 -4.69 9.23 -8.50
N MET A 62 -4.41 9.32 -7.20
CA MET A 62 -4.73 8.26 -6.26
C MET A 62 -4.89 8.77 -4.83
N GLN A 63 -5.65 8.03 -4.05
CA GLN A 63 -5.88 8.25 -2.62
C GLN A 63 -5.42 7.03 -1.85
N ARG A 64 -4.90 7.22 -0.66
CA ARG A 64 -4.48 6.11 0.22
C ARG A 64 -5.70 5.43 0.82
N VAL A 65 -5.65 4.12 0.94
CA VAL A 65 -6.61 3.33 1.70
C VAL A 65 -5.86 2.47 2.70
N ILE A 66 -6.23 2.57 3.96
CA ILE A 66 -5.69 1.77 5.06
C ILE A 66 -6.84 0.94 5.62
N CYS A 67 -6.76 -0.37 5.40
CA CYS A 67 -7.69 -1.33 5.98
C CYS A 67 -7.06 -1.89 7.23
N GLN A 68 -7.66 -1.63 8.40
CA GLN A 68 -7.13 -2.05 9.70
C GLN A 68 -8.27 -2.22 10.70
N PRO A 69 -8.07 -3.03 11.77
CA PRO A 69 -9.06 -3.15 12.83
C PRO A 69 -9.26 -1.81 13.56
N SER A 70 -10.51 -1.45 13.86
CA SER A 70 -10.84 -0.22 14.58
C SER A 70 -10.26 -0.16 15.99
N GLN A 71 -10.17 -1.32 16.64
CA GLN A 71 -9.70 -1.43 18.03
C GLN A 71 -8.16 -1.32 18.16
N PHE A 72 -7.43 -1.61 17.05
CA PHE A 72 -5.96 -1.64 17.03
C PHE A 72 -5.44 -0.95 15.77
N PRO A 73 -5.63 0.37 15.64
CA PRO A 73 -5.13 1.09 14.47
C PRO A 73 -3.60 1.12 14.48
N GLN A 74 -2.98 0.58 13.42
CA GLN A 74 -1.51 0.60 13.26
C GLN A 74 -1.02 1.92 12.68
N PHE A 75 -1.85 2.56 11.86
CA PHE A 75 -1.52 3.82 11.21
C PHE A 75 -2.62 4.85 11.45
N GLN A 76 -2.20 6.05 11.81
CA GLN A 76 -3.04 7.23 11.85
C GLN A 76 -2.29 8.37 11.16
N MET A 77 -2.68 8.66 9.95
CA MET A 77 -2.03 9.68 9.15
C MET A 77 -2.38 11.07 9.68
N GLN A 78 -1.38 11.90 9.82
CA GLN A 78 -1.53 13.32 10.09
C GLN A 78 -1.11 14.05 8.82
N ASP A 79 -1.90 15.01 8.40
CA ASP A 79 -1.67 16.05 7.36
C ASP A 79 -0.56 15.77 6.34
N ASP A 80 -0.62 14.62 5.66
CA ASP A 80 0.17 14.41 4.46
C ASP A 80 -0.62 14.83 3.21
N ALA A 81 0.04 14.82 2.05
CA ALA A 81 -0.58 15.26 0.81
C ALA A 81 -1.70 14.34 0.31
N PHE A 82 -1.83 13.12 0.86
CA PHE A 82 -2.76 12.12 0.35
C PHE A 82 -4.03 12.06 1.20
N LYS A 83 -5.19 12.17 0.55
CA LYS A 83 -6.44 11.80 1.20
C LYS A 83 -6.39 10.33 1.59
N THR A 84 -6.56 10.04 2.87
CA THR A 84 -6.55 8.68 3.42
C THR A 84 -7.96 8.24 3.80
N HIS A 85 -8.36 7.07 3.33
CA HIS A 85 -9.58 6.39 3.74
C HIS A 85 -9.22 5.27 4.71
N TYR A 86 -9.89 5.23 5.85
CA TYR A 86 -9.78 4.14 6.82
C TYR A 86 -10.96 3.21 6.65
N ILE A 87 -10.67 1.94 6.40
CA ILE A 87 -11.66 0.91 6.16
C ILE A 87 -11.48 -0.19 7.20
N HIS A 88 -12.60 -0.67 7.70
CA HIS A 88 -12.61 -1.89 8.52
C HIS A 88 -12.88 -3.07 7.61
N PHE A 89 -11.97 -4.02 7.60
CA PHE A 89 -12.21 -5.24 6.84
C PHE A 89 -12.95 -6.26 7.70
N HIS A 90 -13.74 -7.09 7.03
CA HIS A 90 -14.48 -8.21 7.59
C HIS A 90 -14.36 -9.41 6.63
N GLN A 91 -14.92 -10.55 7.04
CA GLN A 91 -14.78 -11.81 6.29
C GLN A 91 -15.19 -11.71 4.81
N ASP A 92 -16.17 -10.87 4.48
CA ASP A 92 -16.74 -10.79 3.12
C ASP A 92 -15.94 -9.89 2.20
N ASN A 93 -15.04 -9.03 2.72
CA ASN A 93 -14.25 -8.10 1.91
C ASN A 93 -12.73 -8.24 2.06
N VAL A 94 -12.23 -8.98 3.05
CA VAL A 94 -10.78 -9.11 3.30
C VAL A 94 -10.03 -9.70 2.11
N SER A 95 -10.64 -10.64 1.39
CA SER A 95 -10.06 -11.23 0.17
C SER A 95 -9.87 -10.19 -0.93
N ASP A 96 -10.86 -9.33 -1.14
CA ASP A 96 -10.79 -8.27 -2.14
C ASP A 96 -9.72 -7.23 -1.77
N TRP A 97 -9.57 -6.90 -0.49
CA TRP A 97 -8.52 -5.99 -0.04
C TRP A 97 -7.12 -6.58 -0.21
N LEU A 98 -6.94 -7.87 0.05
CA LEU A 98 -5.68 -8.57 -0.22
C LEU A 98 -5.37 -8.58 -1.72
N MET A 99 -6.37 -8.82 -2.57
CA MET A 99 -6.20 -8.73 -4.02
C MET A 99 -5.88 -7.31 -4.47
N ALA A 100 -6.55 -6.30 -3.91
CA ALA A 100 -6.33 -4.90 -4.24
C ALA A 100 -4.90 -4.46 -3.90
N SER A 101 -4.38 -4.87 -2.74
CA SER A 101 -3.02 -4.53 -2.29
C SER A 101 -1.90 -5.07 -3.19
N GLY A 102 -2.20 -6.08 -4.02
CA GLY A 102 -1.27 -6.64 -5.01
C GLY A 102 -1.67 -6.36 -6.47
N SER A 103 -2.63 -5.46 -6.71
CA SER A 103 -3.11 -5.15 -8.06
C SER A 103 -2.20 -4.15 -8.78
N ILE A 104 -1.13 -4.67 -9.37
CA ILE A 104 -0.11 -3.88 -10.09
C ILE A 104 -0.66 -3.43 -11.44
N PRO A 105 -0.63 -2.11 -11.77
CA PRO A 105 -1.08 -1.59 -13.05
C PRO A 105 -0.38 -2.25 -14.25
N GLY A 106 -1.15 -2.70 -15.22
CA GLY A 106 -0.64 -3.37 -16.42
C GLY A 106 -0.32 -4.87 -16.24
N VAL A 107 -0.29 -5.38 -15.01
CA VAL A 107 -0.08 -6.80 -14.70
C VAL A 107 -1.40 -7.47 -14.29
N THR A 108 -2.11 -6.84 -13.35
CA THR A 108 -3.40 -7.33 -12.86
C THR A 108 -4.47 -6.24 -12.97
N PRO A 109 -5.73 -6.59 -13.21
CA PRO A 109 -6.83 -5.63 -13.19
C PRO A 109 -6.98 -4.99 -11.81
N ALA A 110 -7.53 -3.75 -11.78
CA ALA A 110 -7.93 -3.13 -10.55
C ALA A 110 -9.12 -3.87 -9.91
N VAL A 111 -9.12 -3.99 -8.59
CA VAL A 111 -10.26 -4.54 -7.85
C VAL A 111 -11.33 -3.46 -7.73
N ARG A 112 -12.60 -3.83 -7.92
CA ARG A 112 -13.73 -2.91 -7.94
C ARG A 112 -14.87 -3.45 -7.10
N ASN A 113 -15.77 -2.54 -6.71
CA ASN A 113 -17.00 -2.91 -5.98
C ASN A 113 -16.74 -3.71 -4.70
N ILE A 114 -15.70 -3.35 -3.98
CA ILE A 114 -15.41 -3.95 -2.67
C ILE A 114 -16.53 -3.55 -1.72
N VAL A 115 -17.07 -4.54 -1.00
CA VAL A 115 -18.15 -4.35 -0.03
C VAL A 115 -17.73 -3.36 1.04
N ASP A 116 -18.63 -2.43 1.39
CA ASP A 116 -18.43 -1.36 2.38
C ASP A 116 -17.27 -0.40 2.09
N ALA A 117 -16.81 -0.35 0.84
CA ALA A 117 -15.80 0.58 0.39
C ALA A 117 -16.39 1.68 -0.51
N PRO A 118 -15.81 2.89 -0.54
CA PRO A 118 -16.19 3.92 -1.50
C PRO A 118 -16.05 3.41 -2.94
N GLN A 119 -17.03 3.67 -3.78
CA GLN A 119 -16.97 3.25 -5.19
C GLN A 119 -15.66 3.70 -5.86
N GLY A 120 -15.07 2.83 -6.67
CA GLY A 120 -13.84 3.11 -7.41
C GLY A 120 -13.06 1.87 -7.80
N ALA A 121 -11.86 2.11 -8.31
CA ALA A 121 -10.89 1.10 -8.67
C ALA A 121 -9.74 1.12 -7.65
N TYR A 122 -9.43 -0.03 -7.09
CA TYR A 122 -8.41 -0.21 -6.07
C TYR A 122 -7.22 -0.96 -6.66
N ARG A 123 -6.04 -0.45 -6.36
CA ARG A 123 -4.75 -0.94 -6.87
C ARG A 123 -3.75 -1.10 -5.74
N ASP A 124 -2.58 -1.63 -6.09
CA ASP A 124 -1.46 -1.86 -5.17
C ASP A 124 -1.13 -0.59 -4.34
N GLY A 125 -1.08 -0.76 -3.03
CA GLY A 125 -0.75 0.31 -2.09
C GLY A 125 0.67 0.83 -2.22
N GLY A 126 1.58 0.00 -2.70
CA GLY A 126 2.97 0.37 -2.97
C GLY A 126 3.14 1.48 -4.01
N LEU A 127 2.11 1.77 -4.82
CA LEU A 127 2.12 2.94 -5.71
C LEU A 127 2.32 4.25 -4.93
N ILE A 128 1.76 4.33 -3.72
CA ILE A 128 1.92 5.46 -2.79
C ILE A 128 2.96 5.10 -1.72
N ASP A 129 2.77 4.00 -1.00
CA ASP A 129 3.53 3.63 0.19
C ASP A 129 4.31 2.32 -0.03
N TYR A 130 5.30 2.38 -0.92
CA TYR A 130 6.00 1.20 -1.45
C TYR A 130 6.70 0.38 -0.36
N HIS A 131 7.45 1.04 0.51
CA HIS A 131 8.15 0.40 1.63
C HIS A 131 7.59 0.89 2.98
N ILE A 132 6.29 1.16 3.05
CA ILE A 132 5.57 1.52 4.29
C ILE A 132 6.35 2.53 5.15
N ASP A 133 6.63 3.70 4.56
CA ASP A 133 7.22 4.84 5.29
C ASP A 133 6.10 5.64 5.98
N LEU A 134 5.44 5.01 6.95
CA LEU A 134 4.28 5.55 7.64
C LEU A 134 4.52 5.60 9.16
N PRO A 135 3.84 6.52 9.88
CA PRO A 135 3.99 6.65 11.32
C PRO A 135 3.28 5.50 12.06
N PHE A 136 4.04 4.50 12.49
CA PHE A 136 3.52 3.38 13.28
C PHE A 136 3.04 3.86 14.66
N GLN A 137 1.79 3.54 15.01
CA GLN A 137 1.18 3.90 16.28
C GLN A 137 1.60 2.98 17.45
N SER A 138 2.08 1.78 17.15
CA SER A 138 2.53 0.83 18.17
C SER A 138 3.68 1.41 19.00
N LYS A 139 3.73 1.08 20.30
CA LYS A 139 4.83 1.48 21.20
C LYS A 139 6.04 0.54 21.10
N GLY A 140 5.88 -0.63 20.49
CA GLY A 140 6.90 -1.65 20.34
C GLY A 140 7.90 -1.38 19.21
N ILE A 141 8.83 -2.32 19.05
CA ILE A 141 9.76 -2.34 17.91
C ILE A 141 9.02 -2.89 16.70
N VAL A 142 9.19 -2.23 15.57
CA VAL A 142 8.69 -2.70 14.26
C VAL A 142 9.80 -3.55 13.63
N LEU A 143 9.56 -4.85 13.50
CA LEU A 143 10.43 -5.74 12.75
C LEU A 143 10.05 -5.67 11.28
N TYR A 144 10.99 -5.25 10.44
CA TYR A 144 10.76 -5.04 9.02
C TYR A 144 11.69 -5.92 8.17
N PRO A 145 11.28 -7.18 7.87
CA PRO A 145 11.99 -8.01 6.89
C PRO A 145 11.85 -7.38 5.50
N HIS A 146 12.97 -7.15 4.84
CA HIS A 146 13.01 -6.43 3.58
C HIS A 146 14.05 -7.02 2.62
N PHE A 147 13.88 -6.80 1.32
CA PHE A 147 14.79 -7.30 0.28
C PHE A 147 15.93 -6.33 -0.06
N THR A 148 15.88 -5.08 0.45
CA THR A 148 16.96 -4.08 0.31
C THR A 148 17.29 -3.45 1.66
N ASP A 149 18.47 -2.86 1.76
CA ASP A 149 18.99 -2.16 2.95
C ASP A 149 18.50 -0.71 3.07
N SER A 150 17.58 -0.30 2.21
CA SER A 150 17.07 1.06 2.18
C SER A 150 15.56 1.10 1.95
N ILE A 151 14.89 2.08 2.57
CA ILE A 151 13.45 2.30 2.46
C ILE A 151 13.19 3.37 1.40
N THR A 152 12.38 3.00 0.39
CA THR A 152 11.92 3.90 -0.68
C THR A 152 10.44 4.24 -0.44
N PRO A 153 10.05 5.51 -0.26
CA PRO A 153 8.70 5.89 0.13
C PRO A 153 7.61 5.41 -0.83
N GLY A 154 7.76 5.66 -2.14
CA GLY A 154 6.78 5.28 -3.16
C GLY A 154 7.40 4.53 -4.34
N TRP A 155 6.59 3.73 -5.04
CA TRP A 155 7.09 2.95 -6.19
C TRP A 155 7.70 3.82 -7.29
N PHE A 156 7.12 4.99 -7.54
CA PHE A 156 7.63 5.96 -8.52
C PHE A 156 8.88 6.70 -8.04
N ASP A 157 9.24 6.58 -6.75
CA ASP A 157 10.41 7.25 -6.16
C ASP A 157 11.70 6.46 -6.35
N LYS A 158 11.62 5.21 -6.84
CA LYS A 158 12.79 4.34 -7.10
C LYS A 158 13.87 5.01 -7.96
N MET A 159 13.48 5.88 -8.88
CA MET A 159 14.41 6.59 -9.76
C MET A 159 15.05 7.82 -9.08
N PHE A 160 14.57 8.23 -7.92
CA PHE A 160 15.00 9.44 -7.22
C PHE A 160 15.74 9.11 -5.94
N LYS A 161 17.04 8.84 -6.02
CA LYS A 161 17.89 8.46 -4.87
C LYS A 161 17.90 9.48 -3.73
N SER A 162 17.55 10.74 -4.00
CA SER A 162 17.42 11.80 -2.99
C SER A 162 16.16 11.70 -2.14
N ARG A 163 15.15 10.96 -2.60
CA ARG A 163 13.89 10.76 -1.87
C ARG A 163 14.06 9.61 -0.88
N ARG A 164 14.31 9.98 0.35
CA ARG A 164 14.53 9.04 1.46
C ARG A 164 13.29 8.94 2.33
N SER A 165 13.21 7.86 3.10
CA SER A 165 12.20 7.69 4.15
C SER A 165 12.32 8.79 5.21
N ASN A 166 11.20 9.07 5.90
CA ASN A 166 11.19 9.94 7.05
C ASN A 166 11.86 9.23 8.25
N PRO A 167 12.97 9.75 8.81
CA PRO A 167 13.64 9.13 9.95
C PRO A 167 12.72 8.97 11.18
N GLU A 168 11.76 9.89 11.37
CA GLU A 168 10.81 9.82 12.49
C GLU A 168 9.89 8.60 12.37
N ASN A 169 9.40 8.30 11.17
CA ASN A 169 8.57 7.12 10.92
C ASN A 169 9.33 5.83 11.19
N GLN A 170 10.65 5.84 10.98
CA GLN A 170 11.52 4.66 11.10
C GLN A 170 12.26 4.59 12.47
N SER A 171 11.99 5.51 13.39
CA SER A 171 12.74 5.62 14.66
C SER A 171 12.70 4.36 15.53
N ARG A 172 11.71 3.49 15.35
CA ARG A 172 11.53 2.22 16.06
C ARG A 172 11.56 0.99 15.15
N THR A 173 12.03 1.16 13.92
CA THR A 173 12.06 0.10 12.92
C THR A 173 13.43 -0.59 12.91
N VAL A 174 13.41 -1.91 13.02
CA VAL A 174 14.58 -2.77 12.78
C VAL A 174 14.43 -3.37 11.40
N LEU A 175 15.20 -2.85 10.44
CA LEU A 175 15.24 -3.33 9.08
C LEU A 175 16.17 -4.56 8.98
N ILE A 176 15.63 -5.68 8.51
CA ILE A 176 16.40 -6.90 8.23
C ILE A 176 16.43 -7.13 6.73
N SER A 177 17.62 -7.06 6.15
CA SER A 177 17.83 -7.27 4.72
C SER A 177 18.97 -8.25 4.44
N PRO A 178 19.02 -8.85 3.23
CA PRO A 178 20.16 -9.67 2.81
C PRO A 178 21.47 -8.89 2.90
N SER A 179 22.51 -9.52 3.41
CA SER A 179 23.85 -8.92 3.43
C SER A 179 24.45 -8.88 2.01
N GLN A 180 25.40 -7.96 1.77
CA GLN A 180 26.12 -7.91 0.49
C GLN A 180 26.88 -9.22 0.21
N ALA A 181 27.39 -9.86 1.26
CA ALA A 181 28.03 -11.18 1.10
C ALA A 181 27.06 -12.24 0.59
N TYR A 182 25.82 -12.26 1.06
CA TYR A 182 24.78 -13.16 0.60
C TYR A 182 24.35 -12.87 -0.85
N LEU A 183 24.24 -11.58 -1.22
CA LEU A 183 23.82 -11.18 -2.57
C LEU A 183 24.89 -11.46 -3.63
N ASN A 184 26.17 -11.61 -3.23
CA ASN A 184 27.30 -11.88 -4.11
C ASN A 184 27.66 -13.37 -4.17
N SER A 185 26.97 -14.26 -3.43
CA SER A 185 27.14 -15.71 -3.46
C SER A 185 26.27 -16.36 -4.52
#